data_e4602ae6e75f7c1d14bab37e9190677c
#
_entry.id   e4602ae6e75f7c1d14bab37e9190677c
#
_cell.length_a   1.000
_cell.length_b   1.000
_cell.length_c   1.000
_cell.angle_alpha   90.00
_cell.angle_beta   90.00
_cell.angle_gamma   90.00
#
_symmetry.space_group_name_H-M   'P 1'
#
loop_
_entity.id
_entity.type
_entity.pdbx_description
1 polymer ?
#
loop_
_entity_poly.entity_id
_entity_poly.type
_entity_poly.pdbx_seq_one_letter_code
_entity_poly.pdbx_strand_id
1 'polypeptide(L)'
;MTNTATIGDNNPPDPIDKATAPYADAIEEAQNWLDGEPVESEDQMKAVDALTKQIKAAIKDTKAGQKSESAPHFDAHKAAIARWKPTIDDLTLLSTGLVACVSGYKQKLADEKAAEQRKAWEEADKAR
;
A
#
# COMPACT_ATOMS: atom_id res chain seq x y z
N MET A 1 -15.90 -23.70 3.04
CA MET A 1 -16.79 -23.61 1.88
C MET A 1 -16.03 -24.04 0.63
N THR A 2 -16.59 -24.91 -0.11
CA THR A 2 -15.94 -25.42 -1.30
C THR A 2 -16.52 -24.74 -2.54
N ASN A 3 -15.68 -24.32 -3.40
CA ASN A 3 -16.09 -23.86 -4.71
C ASN A 3 -16.36 -25.08 -5.57
N THR A 4 -17.63 -25.42 -5.73
CA THR A 4 -18.01 -26.56 -6.56
C THR A 4 -18.23 -26.06 -7.98
N ALA A 5 -17.34 -26.45 -8.87
CA ALA A 5 -17.54 -26.23 -10.28
C ALA A 5 -18.73 -27.06 -10.76
N THR A 6 -19.68 -26.44 -11.44
CA THR A 6 -20.79 -27.14 -12.05
C THR A 6 -20.35 -27.70 -13.41
N ILE A 7 -21.09 -28.68 -13.92
CA ILE A 7 -20.83 -29.21 -15.25
C ILE A 7 -20.95 -28.07 -16.25
N GLY A 8 -19.87 -27.81 -16.99
CA GLY A 8 -19.82 -26.72 -17.95
C GLY A 8 -19.27 -25.41 -17.39
N ASP A 9 -18.95 -25.37 -16.11
CA ASP A 9 -18.31 -24.20 -15.51
C ASP A 9 -16.80 -24.29 -15.77
N ASN A 10 -16.25 -23.29 -16.47
CA ASN A 10 -14.84 -23.21 -16.81
C ASN A 10 -14.04 -22.27 -15.88
N ASN A 11 -14.67 -21.73 -14.85
CA ASN A 11 -13.99 -20.85 -13.91
C ASN A 11 -13.02 -21.66 -13.04
N PRO A 12 -11.79 -21.16 -12.81
CA PRO A 12 -10.87 -21.80 -11.90
C PRO A 12 -11.41 -21.75 -10.48
N PRO A 13 -11.00 -22.69 -9.59
CA PRO A 13 -11.36 -22.63 -8.17
C PRO A 13 -10.88 -21.31 -7.57
N ASP A 14 -11.63 -20.80 -6.60
CA ASP A 14 -11.19 -19.65 -5.82
C ASP A 14 -9.86 -19.98 -5.13
N PRO A 15 -8.83 -19.14 -5.28
CA PRO A 15 -7.53 -19.39 -4.63
C PRO A 15 -7.64 -19.54 -3.11
N ILE A 16 -8.56 -18.86 -2.47
CA ILE A 16 -8.79 -18.97 -1.01
C ILE A 16 -9.29 -20.36 -0.69
N ASP A 17 -10.29 -20.83 -1.41
CA ASP A 17 -10.84 -22.18 -1.20
C ASP A 17 -9.78 -23.25 -1.50
N LYS A 18 -8.97 -23.06 -2.52
CA LYS A 18 -7.88 -23.96 -2.85
C LYS A 18 -6.85 -24.06 -1.72
N ALA A 19 -6.52 -22.95 -1.09
CA ALA A 19 -5.55 -22.91 0.01
C ALA A 19 -6.11 -23.57 1.28
N THR A 20 -7.41 -23.45 1.53
CA THR A 20 -8.04 -23.95 2.76
C THR A 20 -8.62 -25.35 2.64
N ALA A 21 -8.93 -25.82 1.43
CA ALA A 21 -9.54 -27.14 1.22
C ALA A 21 -8.83 -28.29 1.93
N PRO A 22 -7.48 -28.40 1.91
CA PRO A 22 -6.79 -29.47 2.62
C PRO A 22 -7.00 -29.49 4.13
N TYR A 23 -7.46 -28.36 4.68
CA TYR A 23 -7.63 -28.17 6.13
C TYR A 23 -9.10 -28.13 6.56
N ALA A 24 -10.04 -28.48 5.67
CA ALA A 24 -11.47 -28.39 5.96
C ALA A 24 -11.87 -29.16 7.20
N ASP A 25 -11.40 -30.41 7.36
CA ASP A 25 -11.70 -31.22 8.51
C ASP A 25 -11.11 -30.64 9.81
N ALA A 26 -9.89 -30.15 9.74
CA ALA A 26 -9.23 -29.52 10.88
C ALA A 26 -9.95 -28.25 11.32
N ILE A 27 -10.43 -27.47 10.37
CA ILE A 27 -11.20 -26.24 10.65
C ILE A 27 -12.51 -26.58 11.34
N GLU A 28 -13.24 -27.58 10.85
CA GLU A 28 -14.49 -28.02 11.44
C GLU A 28 -14.26 -28.53 12.87
N GLU A 29 -13.25 -29.35 13.07
CA GLU A 29 -12.91 -29.89 14.38
C GLU A 29 -12.52 -28.76 15.36
N ALA A 30 -11.75 -27.77 14.89
CA ALA A 30 -11.39 -26.61 15.70
C ALA A 30 -12.61 -25.80 16.14
N GLN A 31 -13.58 -25.60 15.25
CA GLN A 31 -14.82 -24.93 15.56
C GLN A 31 -15.63 -25.69 16.63
N ASN A 32 -15.65 -27.02 16.52
CA ASN A 32 -16.33 -27.87 17.50
C ASN A 32 -15.71 -27.74 18.89
N TRP A 33 -14.36 -27.67 18.98
CA TRP A 33 -13.70 -27.43 20.25
C TRP A 33 -14.01 -26.08 20.86
N LEU A 34 -14.08 -25.01 20.04
CA LEU A 34 -14.36 -23.67 20.52
C LEU A 34 -15.80 -23.52 21.02
N ASP A 35 -16.73 -24.28 20.43
CA ASP A 35 -18.16 -24.23 20.79
C ASP A 35 -18.56 -25.30 21.83
N GLY A 36 -17.64 -26.16 22.20
CA GLY A 36 -17.90 -27.31 23.05
C GLY A 36 -17.37 -27.16 24.48
N GLU A 37 -17.25 -28.31 25.12
CA GLU A 37 -16.75 -28.38 26.49
C GLU A 37 -15.25 -28.05 26.53
N PRO A 38 -14.77 -27.50 27.65
CA PRO A 38 -13.34 -27.24 27.79
C PRO A 38 -12.50 -28.53 27.83
N VAL A 39 -11.22 -28.38 27.55
CA VAL A 39 -10.27 -29.49 27.65
C VAL A 39 -10.17 -29.93 29.10
N GLU A 40 -10.37 -31.24 29.37
CA GLU A 40 -10.41 -31.80 30.71
C GLU A 40 -9.41 -32.92 30.95
N SER A 41 -8.64 -33.34 29.92
CA SER A 41 -7.68 -34.42 30.06
C SER A 41 -6.43 -34.11 29.26
N GLU A 42 -5.36 -34.82 29.62
CA GLU A 42 -4.09 -34.71 28.90
C GLU A 42 -4.21 -35.21 27.45
N ASP A 43 -4.98 -36.26 27.23
CA ASP A 43 -5.21 -36.77 25.88
C ASP A 43 -5.94 -35.75 25.00
N GLN A 44 -6.93 -35.08 25.56
CA GLN A 44 -7.63 -34.00 24.87
C GLN A 44 -6.68 -32.82 24.59
N MET A 45 -5.83 -32.48 25.52
CA MET A 45 -4.84 -31.44 25.34
C MET A 45 -3.92 -31.76 24.17
N LYS A 46 -3.43 -32.99 24.09
CA LYS A 46 -2.55 -33.42 22.99
C LYS A 46 -3.28 -33.36 21.65
N ALA A 47 -4.55 -33.75 21.63
CA ALA A 47 -5.37 -33.68 20.40
C ALA A 47 -5.55 -32.24 19.95
N VAL A 48 -5.84 -31.31 20.86
CA VAL A 48 -5.97 -29.89 20.54
C VAL A 48 -4.64 -29.29 20.11
N ASP A 49 -3.53 -29.68 20.72
CA ASP A 49 -2.21 -29.21 20.31
C ASP A 49 -1.87 -29.67 18.88
N ALA A 50 -2.18 -30.91 18.54
CA ALA A 50 -2.00 -31.41 17.19
C ALA A 50 -2.87 -30.65 16.18
N LEU A 51 -4.11 -30.36 16.56
CA LEU A 51 -5.04 -29.58 15.75
C LEU A 51 -4.53 -28.16 15.55
N THR A 52 -3.97 -27.54 16.60
CA THR A 52 -3.38 -26.22 16.53
C THR A 52 -2.26 -26.15 15.48
N LYS A 53 -1.42 -27.20 15.42
CA LYS A 53 -0.36 -27.26 14.41
C LYS A 53 -0.93 -27.30 12.99
N GLN A 54 -2.03 -28.04 12.79
CA GLN A 54 -2.70 -28.08 11.49
C GLN A 54 -3.29 -26.72 11.09
N ILE A 55 -3.89 -26.02 12.05
CA ILE A 55 -4.45 -24.68 11.79
C ILE A 55 -3.33 -23.68 11.50
N LYS A 56 -2.20 -23.78 12.19
CA LYS A 56 -1.04 -22.92 11.91
C LYS A 56 -0.49 -23.17 10.50
N ALA A 57 -0.48 -24.42 10.06
CA ALA A 57 -0.10 -24.76 8.70
C ALA A 57 -1.08 -24.16 7.67
N ALA A 58 -2.38 -24.18 7.99
CA ALA A 58 -3.39 -23.56 7.15
C ALA A 58 -3.18 -22.04 7.04
N ILE A 59 -2.84 -21.39 8.14
CA ILE A 59 -2.53 -19.94 8.16
C ILE A 59 -1.33 -19.66 7.25
N LYS A 60 -0.28 -20.47 7.36
CA LYS A 60 0.93 -20.31 6.55
C LYS A 60 0.60 -20.43 5.06
N ASP A 61 -0.15 -21.45 4.68
CA ASP A 61 -0.51 -21.68 3.28
C ASP A 61 -1.43 -20.59 2.74
N THR A 62 -2.36 -20.10 3.56
CA THR A 62 -3.25 -19.01 3.18
C THR A 62 -2.47 -17.70 2.98
N LYS A 63 -1.51 -17.42 3.86
CA LYS A 63 -0.63 -16.25 3.71
C LYS A 63 0.23 -16.34 2.46
N ALA A 64 0.72 -17.55 2.13
CA ALA A 64 1.49 -17.76 0.91
C ALA A 64 0.61 -17.49 -0.33
N GLY A 65 -0.64 -17.93 -0.31
CA GLY A 65 -1.59 -17.66 -1.38
C GLY A 65 -1.86 -16.17 -1.54
N GLN A 66 -2.07 -15.46 -0.44
CA GLN A 66 -2.26 -14.02 -0.43
C GLN A 66 -1.06 -13.29 -1.06
N LYS A 67 0.14 -13.68 -0.67
CA LYS A 67 1.38 -13.10 -1.21
C LYS A 67 1.49 -13.36 -2.71
N SER A 68 1.18 -14.58 -3.14
CA SER A 68 1.21 -14.96 -4.55
C SER A 68 0.24 -14.13 -5.39
N GLU A 69 -0.94 -13.85 -4.88
CA GLU A 69 -1.94 -13.04 -5.57
C GLU A 69 -1.54 -11.56 -5.58
N SER A 70 -1.03 -11.05 -4.47
CA SER A 70 -0.74 -9.61 -4.32
C SER A 70 0.56 -9.19 -5.00
N ALA A 71 1.57 -10.06 -5.11
CA ALA A 71 2.87 -9.70 -5.66
C ALA A 71 2.81 -9.12 -7.08
N PRO A 72 2.06 -9.70 -8.04
CA PRO A 72 1.98 -9.12 -9.38
C PRO A 72 1.39 -7.70 -9.39
N HIS A 73 0.41 -7.43 -8.52
CA HIS A 73 -0.20 -6.11 -8.41
C HIS A 73 0.78 -5.09 -7.86
N PHE A 74 1.55 -5.49 -6.85
CA PHE A 74 2.59 -4.64 -6.27
C PHE A 74 3.67 -4.32 -7.29
N ASP A 75 4.13 -5.34 -8.03
CA ASP A 75 5.15 -5.17 -9.08
C ASP A 75 4.64 -4.27 -10.21
N ALA A 76 3.39 -4.44 -10.61
CA ALA A 76 2.76 -3.58 -11.62
C ALA A 76 2.66 -2.13 -11.13
N HIS A 77 2.34 -1.92 -9.87
CA HIS A 77 2.30 -0.59 -9.25
C HIS A 77 3.68 0.08 -9.30
N LYS A 78 4.73 -0.63 -8.89
CA LYS A 78 6.10 -0.11 -8.93
C LYS A 78 6.55 0.19 -10.35
N ALA A 79 6.23 -0.69 -11.29
CA ALA A 79 6.58 -0.50 -12.69
C ALA A 79 5.89 0.75 -13.27
N ALA A 80 4.62 0.97 -12.92
CA ALA A 80 3.88 2.15 -13.35
C ALA A 80 4.52 3.43 -12.82
N ILE A 81 4.87 3.47 -11.54
CA ILE A 81 5.55 4.63 -10.95
C ILE A 81 6.88 4.89 -11.66
N ALA A 82 7.68 3.85 -11.87
CA ALA A 82 8.97 3.96 -12.51
C ALA A 82 8.87 4.46 -13.95
N ARG A 83 7.80 4.08 -14.65
CA ARG A 83 7.56 4.52 -16.03
C ARG A 83 7.31 6.01 -16.13
N TRP A 84 6.60 6.59 -15.17
CA TRP A 84 6.22 8.00 -15.19
C TRP A 84 7.25 8.92 -14.56
N LYS A 85 8.10 8.38 -13.69
CA LYS A 85 9.05 9.15 -12.92
C LYS A 85 9.98 10.03 -13.76
N PRO A 86 10.63 9.56 -14.85
CA PRO A 86 11.52 10.41 -15.62
C PRO A 86 10.84 11.67 -16.17
N THR A 87 9.62 11.53 -16.66
CA THR A 87 8.86 12.68 -17.18
C THR A 87 8.50 13.66 -16.07
N ILE A 88 8.08 13.15 -14.92
CA ILE A 88 7.78 14.00 -13.76
C ILE A 88 9.04 14.74 -13.31
N ASP A 89 10.18 14.05 -13.24
CA ASP A 89 11.44 14.66 -12.86
C ASP A 89 11.88 15.75 -13.86
N ASP A 90 11.74 15.49 -15.16
CA ASP A 90 12.06 16.46 -16.21
C ASP A 90 11.17 17.71 -16.09
N LEU A 91 9.88 17.52 -15.89
CA LEU A 91 8.94 18.64 -15.72
C LEU A 91 9.24 19.43 -14.46
N THR A 92 9.62 18.76 -13.40
CA THR A 92 10.02 19.40 -12.15
C THR A 92 11.26 20.27 -12.35
N LEU A 93 12.26 19.77 -13.07
CA LEU A 93 13.47 20.53 -13.40
C LEU A 93 13.12 21.75 -14.25
N LEU A 94 12.25 21.61 -15.24
CA LEU A 94 11.79 22.74 -16.05
C LEU A 94 11.09 23.80 -15.21
N SER A 95 10.20 23.38 -14.32
CA SER A 95 9.49 24.28 -13.40
C SER A 95 10.50 25.04 -12.53
N THR A 96 11.44 24.35 -11.92
CA THR A 96 12.47 24.96 -11.08
C THR A 96 13.31 25.96 -11.90
N GLY A 97 13.70 25.58 -13.13
CA GLY A 97 14.46 26.44 -14.02
C GLY A 97 13.70 27.70 -14.40
N LEU A 98 12.41 27.58 -14.70
CA LEU A 98 11.57 28.73 -15.05
C LEU A 98 11.41 29.70 -13.86
N VAL A 99 11.21 29.17 -12.67
CA VAL A 99 11.17 29.99 -11.45
C VAL A 99 12.49 30.75 -11.30
N ALA A 100 13.61 30.06 -11.49
CA ALA A 100 14.93 30.71 -11.41
C ALA A 100 15.11 31.80 -12.48
N CYS A 101 14.61 31.59 -13.70
CA CYS A 101 14.68 32.58 -14.77
C CYS A 101 14.01 33.89 -14.42
N VAL A 102 12.90 33.86 -13.72
CA VAL A 102 12.14 35.08 -13.41
C VAL A 102 12.48 35.65 -12.05
N SER A 103 13.04 34.88 -11.13
CA SER A 103 13.33 35.36 -9.78
C SER A 103 14.33 36.50 -9.75
N GLY A 104 15.36 36.43 -10.60
CA GLY A 104 16.35 37.50 -10.72
C GLY A 104 15.73 38.81 -11.18
N TYR A 105 14.86 38.74 -12.18
CA TYR A 105 14.16 39.91 -12.69
C TYR A 105 13.17 40.46 -11.67
N LYS A 106 12.42 39.61 -10.98
CA LYS A 106 11.51 40.04 -9.91
C LYS A 106 12.27 40.76 -8.80
N GLN A 107 13.44 40.25 -8.43
CA GLN A 107 14.28 40.90 -7.42
C GLN A 107 14.75 42.26 -7.89
N LYS A 108 15.19 42.35 -9.14
CA LYS A 108 15.62 43.60 -9.75
C LYS A 108 14.47 44.66 -9.72
N LEU A 109 13.27 44.25 -10.11
CA LEU A 109 12.09 45.13 -10.04
C LEU A 109 11.79 45.60 -8.61
N ALA A 110 11.88 44.69 -7.65
CA ALA A 110 11.66 45.02 -6.25
C ALA A 110 12.70 46.04 -5.76
N ASP A 111 13.97 45.85 -6.13
CA ASP A 111 15.06 46.74 -5.75
C ASP A 111 14.89 48.13 -6.39
N GLU A 112 14.48 48.18 -7.66
CA GLU A 112 14.20 49.45 -8.36
C GLU A 112 13.06 50.21 -7.71
N LYS A 113 11.98 49.52 -7.37
CA LYS A 113 10.83 50.15 -6.67
C LYS A 113 11.24 50.68 -5.32
N ALA A 114 12.01 49.92 -4.56
CA ALA A 114 12.50 50.36 -3.26
C ALA A 114 13.39 51.58 -3.38
N ALA A 115 14.26 51.60 -4.39
CA ALA A 115 15.15 52.75 -4.67
C ALA A 115 14.34 53.99 -5.05
N GLU A 116 13.33 53.84 -5.91
CA GLU A 116 12.45 54.95 -6.30
C GLU A 116 11.68 55.50 -5.10
N GLN A 117 11.14 54.65 -4.27
CA GLN A 117 10.42 55.09 -3.06
C GLN A 117 11.34 55.82 -2.11
N ARG A 118 12.54 55.34 -1.92
CA ARG A 118 13.53 55.96 -1.04
C ARG A 118 13.94 57.33 -1.58
N LYS A 119 14.17 57.42 -2.88
CA LYS A 119 14.53 58.68 -3.54
C LYS A 119 13.39 59.71 -3.41
N ALA A 120 12.16 59.28 -3.68
CA ALA A 120 10.99 60.14 -3.52
C ALA A 120 10.83 60.63 -2.09
N TRP A 121 11.06 59.78 -1.12
CA TRP A 121 11.05 60.13 0.30
C TRP A 121 12.11 61.14 0.64
N GLU A 122 13.35 60.97 0.16
CA GLU A 122 14.45 61.88 0.39
C GLU A 122 14.18 63.26 -0.23
N GLU A 123 13.60 63.32 -1.44
CA GLU A 123 13.23 64.58 -2.10
C GLU A 123 12.13 65.30 -1.35
N ALA A 124 11.11 64.55 -0.88
CA ALA A 124 10.04 65.14 -0.07
C ALA A 124 10.58 65.74 1.24
N ASP A 125 11.51 65.01 1.86
CA ASP A 125 12.13 65.41 3.10
C ASP A 125 12.96 66.71 2.90
N LYS A 126 13.69 66.83 1.79
CA LYS A 126 14.46 68.08 1.47
C LYS A 126 13.57 69.24 1.19
N ALA A 127 12.34 69.06 0.72
CA ALA A 127 11.41 70.10 0.39
C ALA A 127 10.73 70.71 1.62
N ARG A 128 10.84 70.12 2.79
CA ARG A 128 10.27 70.62 4.04
C ARG A 128 11.02 71.83 4.57
#